data_8f96ba448bbf91cd208866ad0ac7e61c
#
_entry.id   8f96ba448bbf91cd208866ad0ac7e61c
#
_cell.length_a   1.000
_cell.length_b   1.000
_cell.length_c   1.000
_cell.angle_alpha   90.00
_cell.angle_beta   90.00
_cell.angle_gamma   90.00
#
_symmetry.space_group_name_H-M   'P 1'
#
loop_
_entity.id
_entity.type
_entity.pdbx_description
1 polymer ?
#
loop_
_entity_poly.entity_id
_entity_poly.type
_entity_poly.pdbx_seq_one_letter_code
_entity_poly.pdbx_strand_id
1 'polypeptide(L)'
;EIDQYLWNTGHQYGEWLIPSQTVDGADQSAAKPVNTSAYCAPIFGWNSCRIMADTAALLGHTSDELYYDDIASRMKSAIQKGLIDDDGKMPLDFMGSYVLAIAFDLAPERKKESIAGHLIRKIEENGDCLDTGFLTTRICWMRSVRSAGWTRHIKSCSRQSARHGFMR
;
A
#
# COMPACT_ATOMS: atom_id res chain seq x y z
N GLU A 1 -17.53 -15.40 -4.19
CA GLU A 1 -16.27 -16.17 -4.06
C GLU A 1 -15.02 -15.28 -3.99
N ILE A 2 -15.04 -14.05 -4.56
CA ILE A 2 -13.90 -13.13 -4.49
C ILE A 2 -13.67 -12.67 -3.05
N ASP A 3 -14.73 -12.46 -2.29
CA ASP A 3 -14.67 -11.92 -0.93
C ASP A 3 -14.01 -12.89 0.09
N GLN A 4 -13.99 -14.17 -0.19
CA GLN A 4 -13.42 -15.18 0.71
C GLN A 4 -11.90 -14.97 0.95
N TYR A 5 -11.18 -14.42 -0.02
CA TYR A 5 -9.73 -14.18 0.05
C TYR A 5 -9.36 -12.70 0.18
N LEU A 6 -10.36 -11.80 0.26
CA LEU A 6 -10.18 -10.42 0.66
C LEU A 6 -10.55 -10.29 2.13
N TRP A 7 -9.55 -10.07 2.96
CA TRP A 7 -9.80 -9.84 4.38
C TRP A 7 -10.43 -8.46 4.59
N ASN A 8 -11.74 -8.36 4.43
CA ASN A 8 -12.53 -7.13 4.51
C ASN A 8 -13.56 -7.14 5.66
N THR A 9 -13.48 -8.13 6.56
CA THR A 9 -14.39 -8.31 7.70
C THR A 9 -13.68 -8.08 9.02
N GLY A 10 -14.45 -7.76 10.07
CA GLY A 10 -13.93 -7.50 11.40
C GLY A 10 -13.33 -6.09 11.54
N HIS A 11 -12.81 -5.80 12.73
CA HIS A 11 -12.16 -4.53 13.01
C HIS A 11 -10.70 -4.56 12.54
N GLN A 12 -10.32 -3.60 11.70
CA GLN A 12 -8.97 -3.42 11.19
C GLN A 12 -8.57 -1.94 11.33
N TYR A 13 -7.35 -1.68 11.75
CA TYR A 13 -6.90 -0.30 11.98
C TYR A 13 -6.58 0.45 10.67
N GLY A 14 -6.15 -0.25 9.63
CA GLY A 14 -5.73 0.40 8.39
C GLY A 14 -4.48 1.26 8.56
N GLU A 15 -4.38 2.32 7.77
CA GLU A 15 -3.28 3.28 7.81
C GLU A 15 -3.57 4.44 8.76
N TRP A 16 -2.52 4.99 9.38
CA TRP A 16 -2.61 6.08 10.35
C TRP A 16 -1.73 7.26 9.98
N LEU A 17 -2.11 8.45 10.44
CA LEU A 17 -1.35 9.69 10.28
C LEU A 17 -1.13 10.08 8.81
N ILE A 18 -2.17 9.89 7.98
CA ILE A 18 -2.17 10.45 6.63
C ILE A 18 -2.30 11.97 6.74
N PRO A 19 -1.35 12.77 6.18
CA PRO A 19 -1.32 14.21 6.36
C PRO A 19 -2.63 14.93 6.01
N SER A 20 -3.27 14.59 4.88
CA SER A 20 -4.55 15.19 4.48
C SER A 20 -5.73 14.88 5.40
N GLN A 21 -5.57 13.90 6.29
CA GLN A 21 -6.59 13.48 7.26
C GLN A 21 -6.29 13.96 8.68
N THR A 22 -5.11 14.55 8.90
CA THR A 22 -4.74 15.19 10.15
C THR A 22 -5.09 16.67 10.07
N VAL A 23 -6.09 17.10 10.84
CA VAL A 23 -6.43 18.53 10.93
C VAL A 23 -5.50 19.16 11.96
N ASP A 24 -4.73 20.17 11.54
CA ASP A 24 -3.87 20.93 12.44
C ASP A 24 -4.66 21.50 13.62
N GLY A 25 -4.34 21.06 14.84
CA GLY A 25 -4.90 21.57 16.09
C GLY A 25 -6.31 21.09 16.43
N ALA A 26 -6.94 20.23 15.62
CA ALA A 26 -8.22 19.63 15.95
C ALA A 26 -8.04 18.27 16.64
N ASP A 27 -8.97 17.95 17.52
CA ASP A 27 -9.08 16.64 18.15
C ASP A 27 -9.12 15.55 17.04
N GLN A 28 -8.13 14.68 17.01
CA GLN A 28 -8.01 13.59 16.06
C GLN A 28 -9.25 12.67 16.04
N SER A 29 -10.09 12.75 17.07
CA SER A 29 -11.39 12.08 17.12
C SER A 29 -12.44 12.66 16.19
N ALA A 30 -12.26 13.89 15.66
CA ALA A 30 -13.20 14.55 14.77
C ALA A 30 -12.95 14.30 13.27
N ALA A 31 -11.74 13.91 12.89
CA ALA A 31 -11.44 13.47 11.53
C ALA A 31 -12.11 12.11 11.29
N LYS A 32 -13.10 12.02 10.41
CA LYS A 32 -13.64 10.73 9.97
C LYS A 32 -12.52 9.97 9.28
N PRO A 33 -11.92 8.95 9.91
CA PRO A 33 -10.84 8.20 9.27
C PRO A 33 -11.42 7.52 8.04
N VAL A 34 -10.83 7.77 6.89
CA VAL A 34 -11.14 6.96 5.71
C VAL A 34 -10.77 5.52 6.04
N ASN A 35 -11.66 4.59 5.74
CA ASN A 35 -11.44 3.18 6.03
C ASN A 35 -10.35 2.60 5.12
N THR A 36 -9.09 2.90 5.45
CA THR A 36 -7.91 2.39 4.74
C THR A 36 -7.67 0.90 4.99
N SER A 37 -8.37 0.31 5.95
CA SER A 37 -8.28 -1.12 6.24
C SER A 37 -8.70 -1.99 5.05
N ALA A 38 -9.63 -1.50 4.22
CA ALA A 38 -10.11 -2.23 3.06
C ALA A 38 -9.02 -2.58 2.03
N TYR A 39 -7.91 -1.83 2.00
CA TYR A 39 -6.75 -2.20 1.19
C TYR A 39 -5.55 -2.68 2.02
N CYS A 40 -5.34 -2.15 3.22
CA CYS A 40 -4.23 -2.58 4.07
C CYS A 40 -4.38 -4.04 4.51
N ALA A 41 -5.55 -4.42 5.04
CA ALA A 41 -5.73 -5.75 5.61
C ALA A 41 -5.52 -6.89 4.60
N PRO A 42 -6.15 -6.88 3.39
CA PRO A 42 -5.90 -7.94 2.43
C PRO A 42 -4.45 -7.98 1.92
N ILE A 43 -3.81 -6.81 1.73
CA ILE A 43 -2.44 -6.76 1.23
C ILE A 43 -1.44 -7.26 2.27
N PHE A 44 -1.56 -6.84 3.53
CA PHE A 44 -0.70 -7.35 4.60
C PHE A 44 -1.00 -8.80 4.96
N GLY A 45 -2.26 -9.24 4.87
CA GLY A 45 -2.63 -10.66 4.99
C GLY A 45 -1.93 -11.51 3.92
N TRP A 46 -1.99 -11.08 2.67
CA TRP A 46 -1.25 -11.72 1.58
C TRP A 46 0.27 -11.78 1.85
N ASN A 47 0.85 -10.65 2.28
CA ASN A 47 2.29 -10.59 2.59
C ASN A 47 2.68 -11.55 3.73
N SER A 48 1.81 -11.69 4.73
CA SER A 48 2.01 -12.64 5.83
C SER A 48 2.03 -14.09 5.32
N CYS A 49 1.11 -14.45 4.42
CA CYS A 49 1.11 -15.78 3.79
C CYS A 49 2.38 -16.01 2.95
N ARG A 50 2.86 -15.01 2.22
CA ARG A 50 4.14 -15.10 1.50
C ARG A 50 5.32 -15.34 2.44
N ILE A 51 5.40 -14.59 3.53
CA ILE A 51 6.46 -14.78 4.54
C ILE A 51 6.39 -16.19 5.13
N MET A 52 5.20 -16.69 5.41
CA MET A 52 5.01 -18.06 5.93
C MET A 52 5.46 -19.12 4.91
N ALA A 53 5.09 -18.96 3.63
CA ALA A 53 5.54 -19.88 2.57
C ALA A 53 7.07 -19.88 2.44
N ASP A 54 7.69 -18.70 2.36
CA ASP A 54 9.14 -18.56 2.24
C ASP A 54 9.86 -19.12 3.48
N THR A 55 9.32 -18.94 4.67
CA THR A 55 9.86 -19.49 5.92
C THR A 55 9.73 -21.01 5.95
N ALA A 56 8.59 -21.56 5.56
CA ALA A 56 8.37 -23.02 5.48
C ALA A 56 9.34 -23.67 4.49
N ALA A 57 9.57 -23.04 3.32
CA ALA A 57 10.54 -23.49 2.35
C ALA A 57 11.96 -23.55 2.94
N LEU A 58 12.39 -22.49 3.64
CA LEU A 58 13.71 -22.42 4.29
C LEU A 58 13.90 -23.50 5.37
N LEU A 59 12.82 -23.87 6.07
CA LEU A 59 12.83 -24.88 7.11
C LEU A 59 12.60 -26.30 6.59
N GLY A 60 12.34 -26.49 5.30
CA GLY A 60 12.06 -27.78 4.69
C GLY A 60 10.65 -28.33 4.99
N HIS A 61 9.72 -27.47 5.42
CA HIS A 61 8.34 -27.85 5.68
C HIS A 61 7.48 -27.74 4.40
N THR A 62 7.66 -28.67 3.47
CA THR A 62 7.06 -28.62 2.12
C THR A 62 5.53 -28.54 2.13
N SER A 63 4.86 -29.22 3.05
CA SER A 63 3.38 -29.15 3.15
C SER A 63 2.89 -27.75 3.52
N ASP A 64 3.56 -27.09 4.44
CA ASP A 64 3.22 -25.75 4.88
C ASP A 64 3.57 -24.71 3.80
N GLU A 65 4.69 -24.88 3.12
CA GLU A 65 5.06 -24.08 1.96
C GLU A 65 3.95 -24.09 0.90
N LEU A 66 3.54 -25.26 0.45
CA LEU A 66 2.48 -25.42 -0.55
C LEU A 66 1.15 -24.84 -0.08
N TYR A 67 0.79 -25.04 1.20
CA TYR A 67 -0.44 -24.51 1.78
C TYR A 67 -0.48 -22.97 1.77
N TYR A 68 0.57 -22.33 2.27
CA TYR A 68 0.59 -20.87 2.33
C TYR A 68 0.80 -20.23 0.94
N ASP A 69 1.49 -20.89 0.03
CA ASP A 69 1.64 -20.43 -1.35
C ASP A 69 0.32 -20.45 -2.13
N ASP A 70 -0.50 -21.50 -1.95
CA ASP A 70 -1.84 -21.58 -2.54
C ASP A 70 -2.73 -20.45 -1.99
N ILE A 71 -2.74 -20.23 -0.67
CA ILE A 71 -3.50 -19.13 -0.06
C ILE A 71 -3.03 -17.78 -0.60
N ALA A 72 -1.74 -17.53 -0.64
CA ALA A 72 -1.18 -16.28 -1.14
C ALA A 72 -1.55 -16.05 -2.63
N SER A 73 -1.52 -17.09 -3.44
CA SER A 73 -1.90 -17.03 -4.85
C SER A 73 -3.37 -16.65 -5.04
N ARG A 74 -4.26 -17.23 -4.24
CA ARG A 74 -5.70 -16.91 -4.25
C ARG A 74 -5.95 -15.49 -3.75
N MET A 75 -5.29 -15.08 -2.66
CA MET A 75 -5.37 -13.72 -2.15
C MET A 75 -4.86 -12.68 -3.18
N LYS A 76 -3.74 -12.95 -3.84
CA LYS A 76 -3.24 -12.08 -4.93
C LYS A 76 -4.27 -11.93 -6.05
N SER A 77 -4.88 -13.02 -6.47
CA SER A 77 -5.93 -13.00 -7.48
C SER A 77 -7.16 -12.18 -7.04
N ALA A 78 -7.59 -12.35 -5.79
CA ALA A 78 -8.71 -11.60 -5.22
C ALA A 78 -8.39 -10.10 -5.10
N ILE A 79 -7.19 -9.73 -4.65
CA ILE A 79 -6.71 -8.34 -4.60
C ILE A 79 -6.70 -7.72 -5.99
N GLN A 80 -6.16 -8.43 -6.99
CA GLN A 80 -6.10 -7.94 -8.37
C GLN A 80 -7.48 -7.70 -9.00
N LYS A 81 -8.46 -8.54 -8.65
CA LYS A 81 -9.84 -8.43 -9.16
C LYS A 81 -10.70 -7.45 -8.37
N GLY A 82 -10.51 -7.39 -7.05
CA GLY A 82 -11.36 -6.61 -6.17
C GLY A 82 -10.85 -5.21 -5.83
N LEU A 83 -9.52 -4.98 -5.91
CA LEU A 83 -8.90 -3.73 -5.53
C LEU A 83 -8.20 -2.97 -6.67
N ILE A 84 -8.26 -3.47 -7.90
CA ILE A 84 -7.61 -2.81 -9.05
C ILE A 84 -8.58 -2.86 -10.22
N ASP A 85 -9.17 -1.73 -10.59
CA ASP A 85 -10.07 -1.65 -11.74
C ASP A 85 -9.34 -1.81 -13.07
N ASP A 86 -10.09 -1.77 -14.17
CA ASP A 86 -9.51 -2.00 -15.50
C ASP A 86 -8.51 -0.94 -15.92
N ASP A 87 -8.64 0.27 -15.42
CA ASP A 87 -7.72 1.40 -15.69
C ASP A 87 -6.54 1.45 -14.70
N GLY A 88 -6.44 0.48 -13.78
CA GLY A 88 -5.41 0.46 -12.75
C GLY A 88 -5.70 1.40 -11.58
N LYS A 89 -6.90 1.96 -11.48
CA LYS A 89 -7.31 2.78 -10.36
C LYS A 89 -7.72 1.89 -9.18
N MET A 90 -7.37 2.35 -7.97
CA MET A 90 -7.77 1.66 -6.74
C MET A 90 -9.11 2.22 -6.25
N PRO A 91 -10.06 1.38 -5.75
CA PRO A 91 -11.35 1.85 -5.22
C PRO A 91 -11.20 2.89 -4.11
N LEU A 92 -10.21 2.70 -3.25
CA LEU A 92 -9.73 3.72 -2.33
C LEU A 92 -8.56 4.45 -3.00
N ASP A 93 -8.88 5.58 -3.61
CA ASP A 93 -7.96 6.36 -4.45
C ASP A 93 -6.97 7.18 -3.61
N PHE A 94 -6.19 6.50 -2.76
CA PHE A 94 -5.14 7.05 -1.91
C PHE A 94 -3.74 6.69 -2.42
N MET A 95 -2.76 7.57 -2.16
CA MET A 95 -1.38 7.28 -2.50
C MET A 95 -0.91 5.96 -1.88
N GLY A 96 -1.28 5.69 -0.62
CA GLY A 96 -0.90 4.47 0.08
C GLY A 96 -1.33 3.18 -0.62
N SER A 97 -2.53 3.15 -1.22
CA SER A 97 -3.00 1.97 -1.95
C SER A 97 -2.11 1.65 -3.16
N TYR A 98 -1.75 2.67 -3.94
CA TYR A 98 -0.84 2.53 -5.09
C TYR A 98 0.57 2.14 -4.66
N VAL A 99 1.09 2.76 -3.58
CA VAL A 99 2.39 2.41 -3.00
C VAL A 99 2.44 0.93 -2.63
N LEU A 100 1.42 0.41 -1.95
CA LEU A 100 1.38 -1.01 -1.56
C LEU A 100 1.27 -1.94 -2.77
N ALA A 101 0.42 -1.59 -3.75
CA ALA A 101 0.25 -2.41 -4.96
C ALA A 101 1.57 -2.55 -5.75
N ILE A 102 2.35 -1.47 -5.83
CA ILE A 102 3.65 -1.47 -6.51
C ILE A 102 4.72 -2.17 -5.65
N ALA A 103 4.79 -1.81 -4.37
CA ALA A 103 5.83 -2.30 -3.48
C ALA A 103 5.79 -3.82 -3.29
N PHE A 104 4.62 -4.40 -3.25
CA PHE A 104 4.41 -5.83 -3.09
C PHE A 104 4.23 -6.59 -4.42
N ASP A 105 4.41 -5.91 -5.55
CA ASP A 105 4.23 -6.51 -6.89
C ASP A 105 2.87 -7.19 -7.07
N LEU A 106 1.82 -6.53 -6.58
CA LEU A 106 0.44 -6.99 -6.68
C LEU A 106 -0.23 -6.55 -7.98
N ALA A 107 0.31 -5.53 -8.64
CA ALA A 107 -0.22 -5.01 -9.89
C ALA A 107 -0.14 -6.06 -11.00
N PRO A 108 -1.24 -6.32 -11.75
CA PRO A 108 -1.15 -7.08 -12.99
C PRO A 108 -0.16 -6.42 -13.95
N GLU A 109 0.65 -7.20 -14.66
CA GLU A 109 1.72 -6.67 -15.52
C GLU A 109 1.24 -5.56 -16.47
N ARG A 110 0.10 -5.81 -17.12
CA ARG A 110 -0.53 -4.86 -18.06
C ARG A 110 -1.00 -3.55 -17.42
N LYS A 111 -1.13 -3.49 -16.07
CA LYS A 111 -1.64 -2.33 -15.33
C LYS A 111 -0.54 -1.59 -14.55
N LYS A 112 0.69 -2.09 -14.54
CA LYS A 112 1.79 -1.51 -13.75
C LYS A 112 2.07 -0.05 -14.10
N GLU A 113 2.11 0.27 -15.39
CA GLU A 113 2.34 1.65 -15.85
C GLU A 113 1.19 2.57 -15.46
N SER A 114 -0.05 2.13 -15.61
CA SER A 114 -1.23 2.91 -15.23
C SER A 114 -1.28 3.17 -13.73
N ILE A 115 -1.02 2.16 -12.90
CA ILE A 115 -0.94 2.28 -11.44
C ILE A 115 0.15 3.26 -11.03
N ALA A 116 1.32 3.18 -11.64
CA ALA A 116 2.41 4.12 -11.42
C ALA A 116 2.02 5.55 -11.83
N GLY A 117 1.35 5.70 -12.97
CA GLY A 117 0.84 6.99 -13.47
C GLY A 117 -0.18 7.62 -12.52
N HIS A 118 -1.08 6.83 -11.93
CA HIS A 118 -2.03 7.31 -10.92
C HIS A 118 -1.31 7.83 -9.67
N LEU A 119 -0.30 7.12 -9.18
CA LEU A 119 0.47 7.56 -8.02
C LEU A 119 1.26 8.84 -8.32
N ILE A 120 1.94 8.93 -9.46
CA ILE A 120 2.69 10.13 -9.86
C ILE A 120 1.76 11.34 -9.91
N ARG A 121 0.62 11.22 -10.57
CA ARG A 121 -0.38 12.29 -10.66
C ARG A 121 -0.82 12.78 -9.29
N LYS A 122 -1.10 11.86 -8.36
CA LYS A 122 -1.48 12.23 -6.98
C LYS A 122 -0.36 12.95 -6.23
N ILE A 123 0.90 12.58 -6.45
CA ILE A 123 2.05 13.27 -5.87
C ILE A 123 2.15 14.70 -6.42
N GLU A 124 1.99 14.87 -7.75
CA GLU A 124 2.01 16.16 -8.42
C GLU A 124 0.84 17.06 -7.95
N GLU A 125 -0.38 16.51 -7.90
CA GLU A 125 -1.58 17.20 -7.40
C GLU A 125 -1.43 17.64 -5.93
N ASN A 126 -0.65 16.90 -5.14
CA ASN A 126 -0.35 17.22 -3.74
C ASN A 126 0.94 18.07 -3.58
N GLY A 127 1.36 18.78 -4.62
CA GLY A 127 2.52 19.68 -4.57
C GLY A 127 3.84 18.93 -4.39
N ASP A 128 4.02 17.82 -5.05
CA ASP A 128 5.17 16.92 -4.98
C ASP A 128 5.43 16.32 -3.58
N CYS A 129 4.40 16.30 -2.74
CA CYS A 129 4.47 15.74 -1.39
C CYS A 129 3.73 14.40 -1.29
N LEU A 130 4.28 13.50 -0.48
CA LEU A 130 3.61 12.24 -0.15
C LEU A 130 2.46 12.49 0.83
N ASP A 131 1.29 11.96 0.51
CA ASP A 131 0.13 11.90 1.39
C ASP A 131 -0.10 10.43 1.80
N THR A 132 0.85 9.89 2.54
CA THR A 132 0.85 8.50 3.02
C THR A 132 1.01 8.49 4.53
N GLY A 133 0.36 7.53 5.19
CA GLY A 133 0.53 7.31 6.62
C GLY A 133 1.82 6.57 6.95
N PHE A 134 2.02 6.23 8.23
CA PHE A 134 3.28 5.67 8.68
C PHE A 134 3.60 4.27 8.10
N LEU A 135 2.59 3.47 7.78
CA LEU A 135 2.78 2.15 7.18
C LEU A 135 3.35 2.25 5.76
N THR A 136 2.68 3.02 4.92
CA THR A 136 3.04 3.11 3.50
C THR A 136 4.22 4.03 3.25
N THR A 137 4.43 5.07 4.04
CA THR A 137 5.63 5.91 3.97
C THR A 137 6.90 5.08 4.14
N ARG A 138 6.94 4.22 5.15
CA ARG A 138 8.10 3.33 5.37
C ARG A 138 8.35 2.39 4.20
N ILE A 139 7.29 1.80 3.65
CA ILE A 139 7.38 0.88 2.51
C ILE A 139 7.83 1.62 1.25
N CYS A 140 7.31 2.81 1.02
CA CYS A 140 7.73 3.69 -0.08
C CYS A 140 9.25 3.93 -0.04
N TRP A 141 9.81 4.29 1.11
CA TRP A 141 11.25 4.49 1.28
C TRP A 141 12.06 3.23 1.04
N MET A 142 11.65 2.09 1.59
CA MET A 142 12.40 0.83 1.49
C MET A 142 12.47 0.29 0.05
N ARG A 143 11.47 0.53 -0.78
CA ARG A 143 11.37 -0.02 -2.14
C ARG A 143 11.66 0.99 -3.26
N SER A 144 11.43 2.27 -3.04
CA SER A 144 11.73 3.33 -4.02
C SER A 144 13.22 3.44 -4.33
N VAL A 145 14.08 3.03 -3.41
CA VAL A 145 15.54 2.98 -3.63
C VAL A 145 15.93 2.01 -4.75
N ARG A 146 15.04 1.09 -5.15
CA ARG A 146 15.33 0.07 -6.17
C ARG A 146 14.89 0.41 -7.59
N SER A 147 14.05 1.43 -7.79
CA SER A 147 13.61 1.83 -9.13
C SER A 147 14.02 3.28 -9.43
N ALA A 148 14.96 3.44 -10.36
CA ALA A 148 15.62 4.73 -10.65
C ALA A 148 14.69 5.87 -11.11
N GLY A 149 13.43 5.60 -11.51
CA GLY A 149 12.46 6.60 -11.93
C GLY A 149 11.77 7.33 -10.77
N TRP A 150 11.56 6.67 -9.65
CA TRP A 150 10.82 7.16 -8.47
C TRP A 150 11.63 8.10 -7.59
N THR A 151 12.96 7.97 -7.59
CA THR A 151 13.88 8.75 -6.75
C THR A 151 13.85 10.25 -7.04
N ARG A 152 13.40 10.68 -8.21
CA ARG A 152 13.40 12.10 -8.58
C ARG A 152 12.27 12.86 -7.87
N HIS A 153 11.06 12.31 -7.81
CA HIS A 153 9.91 12.92 -7.14
C HIS A 153 10.03 12.86 -5.61
N ILE A 154 10.44 11.73 -5.05
CA ILE A 154 10.59 11.55 -3.59
C ILE A 154 11.71 12.43 -3.00
N LYS A 155 12.76 12.74 -3.76
CA LYS A 155 13.82 13.66 -3.30
C LYS A 155 13.34 15.09 -3.14
N SER A 156 12.33 15.53 -3.90
CA SER A 156 11.75 16.86 -3.75
C SER A 156 10.93 16.96 -2.45
N CYS A 157 10.18 15.92 -2.14
CA CYS A 157 9.32 15.87 -0.96
C CYS A 157 10.10 15.96 0.37
N SER A 158 11.25 15.29 0.47
CA SER A 158 12.11 15.38 1.67
C SER A 158 12.67 16.78 1.92
N ARG A 159 12.88 17.57 0.87
CA ARG A 159 13.36 18.97 0.98
C ARG A 159 12.26 19.94 1.40
N GLN A 160 11.01 19.70 1.02
CA GLN A 160 9.89 20.55 1.36
C GLN A 160 9.40 20.31 2.79
N SER A 161 9.36 19.06 3.25
CA SER A 161 9.05 18.70 4.64
C SER A 161 10.02 19.37 5.64
N ALA A 162 11.30 19.49 5.27
CA ALA A 162 12.30 20.20 6.09
C ALA A 162 12.08 21.74 6.13
N ARG A 163 11.39 22.32 5.14
CA ARG A 163 11.10 23.78 5.10
C ARG A 163 9.85 24.16 5.89
N HIS A 164 8.93 23.24 6.14
CA HIS A 164 7.69 23.50 6.86
C HIS A 164 7.71 23.09 8.35
N GLY A 165 8.90 22.92 8.93
CA GLY A 165 9.05 22.95 10.40
C GLY A 165 8.56 21.71 11.14
N PHE A 166 8.58 20.53 10.55
CA PHE A 166 8.29 19.27 11.25
C PHE A 166 9.48 18.77 12.12
N MET A 167 10.44 19.65 12.41
CA MET A 167 11.45 19.49 13.46
C MET A 167 11.34 20.65 14.43
N ARG A 168 10.48 20.50 15.42
CA ARG A 168 10.58 21.11 16.74
C ARG A 168 10.24 20.09 17.79
#